data_9222f72d0a9f0d25dd7d9e68c2c551d0
#
_entry.id   9222f72d0a9f0d25dd7d9e68c2c551d0
#
_cell.length_a   1.000
_cell.length_b   1.000
_cell.length_c   1.000
_cell.angle_alpha   90.00
_cell.angle_beta   90.00
_cell.angle_gamma   90.00
#
_symmetry.space_group_name_H-M   'P 1'
#
loop_
_entity.id
_entity.type
_entity.pdbx_description
1 polymer ?
#
loop_
_entity_poly.entity_id
_entity_poly.type
_entity_poly.pdbx_seq_one_letter_code
_entity_poly.pdbx_strand_id
1 'polypeptide(L)'
;MIDTLAVKSEPCGQNRFSIVWSWHKNNTKNPIGGSFYVTVDSSVTEDAGALAEMRAIYYLLEEAHVHGANRLGNGICIEQSFGAIRKSLLKKSLKTSGLGKTQKAQIANAAEFLATKYFGAVVTVNAKPKEMTFKSYVESDIELKQDYPRAELPCTLIGADIAISRHALYRQVARIDQKITHPNLLDDLSDVPDARFEAGWVWLRRILASDKLQEMQVRKGSAHKTPQQYASARYLHFADSEVPAVVVIDEDASGWVAKTVLRADQAQFLDWPAYVVGQRLVPARIFERHRQNKDRS
;
A
#
# COMPACT_ATOMS: atom_id res chain seq x y z
N MET A 1 -6.71 20.04 9.97
CA MET A 1 -7.19 20.54 8.66
C MET A 1 -7.21 19.39 7.69
N ILE A 2 -8.34 19.12 7.03
CA ILE A 2 -8.51 17.98 6.12
C ILE A 2 -8.88 18.53 4.75
N ASP A 3 -8.08 18.21 3.74
CA ASP A 3 -8.41 18.45 2.34
C ASP A 3 -9.28 17.30 1.82
N THR A 4 -10.19 17.55 0.90
CA THR A 4 -11.14 16.54 0.44
C THR A 4 -11.04 16.34 -1.07
N LEU A 5 -10.81 15.10 -1.48
CA LEU A 5 -11.01 14.63 -2.85
C LEU A 5 -12.36 13.93 -2.92
N ALA A 6 -13.28 14.47 -3.68
CA ALA A 6 -14.55 13.82 -3.97
C ALA A 6 -14.54 13.27 -5.41
N VAL A 7 -14.94 12.01 -5.58
CA VAL A 7 -15.00 11.32 -6.88
C VAL A 7 -16.32 10.57 -6.99
N LYS A 8 -16.99 10.73 -8.13
CA LYS A 8 -18.21 10.01 -8.47
C LYS A 8 -18.13 9.49 -9.89
N SER A 9 -18.57 8.25 -10.08
CA SER A 9 -18.74 7.67 -11.41
C SER A 9 -20.22 7.49 -11.77
N GLU A 10 -20.53 7.72 -13.03
CA GLU A 10 -21.86 7.44 -13.61
C GLU A 10 -21.66 6.66 -14.92
N PRO A 11 -22.42 5.58 -15.16
CA PRO A 11 -22.31 4.83 -16.41
C PRO A 11 -22.76 5.71 -17.58
N CYS A 12 -21.98 5.78 -18.65
CA CYS A 12 -22.29 6.56 -19.84
C CYS A 12 -22.14 5.76 -21.15
N GLY A 13 -21.90 4.46 -21.06
CA GLY A 13 -21.78 3.52 -22.18
C GLY A 13 -21.47 2.12 -21.68
N GLN A 14 -21.23 1.20 -22.62
CA GLN A 14 -20.80 -0.14 -22.27
C GLN A 14 -19.40 -0.08 -21.66
N ASN A 15 -19.28 -0.43 -20.38
CA ASN A 15 -18.02 -0.40 -19.60
C ASN A 15 -17.33 0.98 -19.55
N ARG A 16 -18.04 2.05 -19.94
CA ARG A 16 -17.54 3.43 -19.87
C ARG A 16 -18.27 4.22 -18.81
N PHE A 17 -17.52 4.97 -18.01
CA PHE A 17 -18.01 5.75 -16.87
C PHE A 17 -17.56 7.20 -17.02
N SER A 18 -18.49 8.13 -16.86
CA SER A 18 -18.19 9.54 -16.64
C SER A 18 -17.78 9.73 -15.19
N ILE A 19 -16.61 10.26 -14.97
CA ILE A 19 -16.08 10.60 -13.64
C ILE A 19 -16.24 12.10 -13.43
N VAL A 20 -16.88 12.48 -12.34
CA VAL A 20 -16.89 13.86 -11.86
C VAL A 20 -16.08 13.91 -10.57
N TRP A 21 -15.17 14.88 -10.47
CA TRP A 21 -14.30 14.99 -9.31
C TRP A 21 -14.12 16.43 -8.84
N SER A 22 -13.81 16.60 -7.56
CA SER A 22 -13.36 17.90 -7.03
C SER A 22 -12.31 17.71 -5.94
N TRP A 23 -11.43 18.70 -5.84
CA TRP A 23 -10.45 18.81 -4.78
C TRP A 23 -10.68 20.10 -3.99
N HIS A 24 -10.98 19.95 -2.71
CA HIS A 24 -11.21 21.04 -1.77
C HIS A 24 -10.03 21.13 -0.80
N LYS A 25 -9.28 22.22 -0.88
CA LYS A 25 -8.35 22.58 0.19
C LYS A 25 -9.14 23.23 1.33
N ASN A 26 -8.86 22.83 2.55
CA ASN A 26 -9.60 23.24 3.74
C ASN A 26 -9.78 24.77 3.91
N ASN A 27 -8.88 25.58 3.34
CA ASN A 27 -8.90 27.03 3.46
C ASN A 27 -9.29 27.75 2.16
N THR A 28 -9.76 27.05 1.13
CA THR A 28 -10.12 27.67 -0.14
C THR A 28 -11.61 27.68 -0.37
N LYS A 29 -12.17 28.85 -0.70
CA LYS A 29 -13.59 28.99 -1.04
C LYS A 29 -13.96 28.34 -2.38
N ASN A 30 -12.98 28.10 -3.24
CA ASN A 30 -13.20 27.59 -4.59
C ASN A 30 -12.49 26.26 -4.79
N PRO A 31 -13.20 25.14 -4.87
CA PRO A 31 -12.63 23.85 -5.24
C PRO A 31 -12.13 23.91 -6.69
N ILE A 32 -11.10 23.14 -6.96
CA ILE A 32 -10.77 22.74 -8.33
C ILE A 32 -11.47 21.43 -8.63
N GLY A 33 -11.84 21.20 -9.89
CA GLY A 33 -12.52 19.97 -10.26
C GLY A 33 -12.68 19.87 -11.76
N GLY A 34 -13.30 18.79 -12.20
CA GLY A 34 -13.51 18.52 -13.59
C GLY A 34 -14.23 17.21 -13.83
N SER A 35 -14.26 16.78 -15.07
CA SER A 35 -14.71 15.45 -15.43
C SER A 35 -13.81 14.83 -16.49
N PHE A 36 -13.81 13.50 -16.53
CA PHE A 36 -13.16 12.69 -17.55
C PHE A 36 -13.87 11.34 -17.64
N TYR A 37 -13.48 10.55 -18.62
CA TYR A 37 -14.06 9.22 -18.81
C TYR A 37 -13.06 8.13 -18.43
N VAL A 38 -13.57 7.06 -17.82
CA VAL A 38 -12.82 5.85 -17.54
C VAL A 38 -13.51 4.68 -18.25
N THR A 39 -12.77 3.95 -19.04
CA THR A 39 -13.23 2.70 -19.66
C THR A 39 -12.66 1.52 -18.87
N VAL A 40 -13.53 0.65 -18.40
CA VAL A 40 -13.18 -0.56 -17.67
C VAL A 40 -13.16 -1.73 -18.64
N ASP A 41 -12.23 -2.68 -18.45
CA ASP A 41 -12.14 -3.87 -19.29
C ASP A 41 -13.48 -4.61 -19.38
N SER A 42 -13.83 -5.07 -20.58
CA SER A 42 -15.11 -5.74 -20.87
C SER A 42 -15.29 -7.07 -20.12
N SER A 43 -14.21 -7.65 -19.63
CA SER A 43 -14.29 -8.86 -18.78
C SER A 43 -14.83 -8.57 -17.38
N VAL A 44 -14.86 -7.30 -16.95
CA VAL A 44 -15.38 -6.87 -15.65
C VAL A 44 -16.88 -6.64 -15.77
N THR A 45 -17.68 -7.55 -15.24
CA THR A 45 -19.16 -7.47 -15.29
C THR A 45 -19.80 -6.91 -14.02
N GLU A 46 -19.13 -7.07 -12.87
CA GLU A 46 -19.64 -6.61 -11.59
C GLU A 46 -18.65 -5.60 -10.98
N ASP A 47 -19.18 -4.65 -10.21
CA ASP A 47 -18.39 -3.60 -9.54
C ASP A 47 -17.57 -2.69 -10.48
N ALA A 48 -17.86 -2.67 -11.79
CA ALA A 48 -17.15 -1.87 -12.78
C ALA A 48 -17.09 -0.38 -12.41
N GLY A 49 -18.18 0.18 -11.88
CA GLY A 49 -18.20 1.55 -11.38
C GLY A 49 -17.23 1.80 -10.22
N ALA A 50 -17.10 0.84 -9.30
CA ALA A 50 -16.14 0.94 -8.20
C ALA A 50 -14.70 0.88 -8.70
N LEU A 51 -14.41 0.04 -9.67
CA LEU A 51 -13.08 -0.03 -10.30
C LEU A 51 -12.77 1.24 -11.10
N ALA A 52 -13.77 1.80 -11.81
CA ALA A 52 -13.63 3.08 -12.49
C ALA A 52 -13.29 4.23 -11.49
N GLU A 53 -13.97 4.30 -10.35
CA GLU A 53 -13.64 5.27 -9.28
C GLU A 53 -12.24 5.04 -8.71
N MET A 54 -11.83 3.80 -8.48
CA MET A 54 -10.48 3.52 -7.98
C MET A 54 -9.41 3.95 -8.97
N ARG A 55 -9.59 3.68 -10.26
CA ARG A 55 -8.67 4.14 -11.30
C ARG A 55 -8.63 5.68 -11.39
N ALA A 56 -9.80 6.32 -11.25
CA ALA A 56 -9.90 7.77 -11.22
C ALA A 56 -9.19 8.38 -10.01
N ILE A 57 -9.39 7.83 -8.81
CA ILE A 57 -8.73 8.29 -7.58
C ILE A 57 -7.22 8.13 -7.70
N TYR A 58 -6.73 7.01 -8.24
CA TYR A 58 -5.31 6.79 -8.50
C TYR A 58 -4.75 7.85 -9.46
N TYR A 59 -5.41 8.06 -10.60
CA TYR A 59 -5.00 9.08 -11.57
C TYR A 59 -4.88 10.46 -10.94
N LEU A 60 -5.89 10.88 -10.18
CA LEU A 60 -5.93 12.21 -9.57
C LEU A 60 -4.83 12.39 -8.51
N LEU A 61 -4.50 11.35 -7.76
CA LEU A 61 -3.49 11.41 -6.71
C LEU A 61 -2.08 11.17 -7.24
N GLU A 62 -1.87 10.16 -8.09
CA GLU A 62 -0.54 9.69 -8.47
C GLU A 62 -0.04 10.27 -9.80
N GLU A 63 -0.93 10.51 -10.76
CA GLU A 63 -0.54 10.99 -12.08
C GLU A 63 -0.78 12.50 -12.22
N ALA A 64 -1.97 12.98 -11.87
CA ALA A 64 -2.33 14.40 -11.95
C ALA A 64 -1.87 15.22 -10.72
N HIS A 65 -1.50 14.55 -9.63
CA HIS A 65 -1.01 15.18 -8.39
C HIS A 65 -1.88 16.35 -7.88
N VAL A 66 -3.21 16.22 -7.95
CA VAL A 66 -4.15 17.30 -7.58
C VAL A 66 -3.97 17.79 -6.13
N HIS A 67 -3.42 16.95 -5.28
CA HIS A 67 -3.14 17.22 -3.86
C HIS A 67 -1.70 17.76 -3.62
N GLY A 68 -0.89 17.84 -4.65
CA GLY A 68 0.54 18.18 -4.59
C GLY A 68 1.45 16.95 -4.60
N ALA A 69 2.58 17.07 -5.26
CA ALA A 69 3.55 16.00 -5.38
C ALA A 69 4.08 15.53 -4.01
N ASN A 70 4.37 14.24 -3.87
CA ASN A 70 4.96 13.61 -2.68
C ASN A 70 4.13 13.68 -1.39
N ARG A 71 2.88 14.04 -1.44
CA ARG A 71 2.00 14.04 -0.28
C ARG A 71 1.53 12.63 0.05
N LEU A 72 1.41 12.33 1.36
CA LEU A 72 0.84 11.10 1.90
C LEU A 72 -0.62 11.30 2.30
N GLY A 73 -1.24 10.25 2.83
CA GLY A 73 -2.67 10.24 3.15
C GLY A 73 -3.11 11.13 4.29
N ASN A 74 -2.21 11.45 5.24
CA ASN A 74 -2.58 12.24 6.40
C ASN A 74 -3.12 13.63 6.02
N GLY A 75 -4.26 13.99 6.58
CA GLY A 75 -4.96 15.24 6.27
C GLY A 75 -5.72 15.23 4.94
N ILE A 76 -5.95 14.03 4.34
CA ILE A 76 -6.78 13.85 3.16
C ILE A 76 -8.04 13.06 3.52
N CYS A 77 -9.19 13.53 3.06
CA CYS A 77 -10.44 12.77 3.01
C CYS A 77 -10.74 12.42 1.55
N ILE A 78 -11.03 11.17 1.28
CA ILE A 78 -11.45 10.67 -0.04
C ILE A 78 -12.92 10.28 0.07
N GLU A 79 -13.78 11.04 -0.60
CA GLU A 79 -15.21 10.75 -0.71
C GLU A 79 -15.47 10.02 -2.03
N GLN A 80 -16.08 8.84 -1.97
CA GLN A 80 -16.35 7.98 -3.11
C GLN A 80 -17.76 7.36 -3.00
N SER A 81 -18.28 6.77 -4.08
CA SER A 81 -19.69 6.36 -4.15
C SER A 81 -19.98 4.95 -3.63
N PHE A 82 -18.98 4.06 -3.63
CA PHE A 82 -19.20 2.62 -3.44
C PHE A 82 -18.75 2.11 -2.07
N GLY A 83 -19.69 1.60 -1.28
CA GLY A 83 -19.40 0.98 0.01
C GLY A 83 -18.42 -0.20 -0.08
N ALA A 84 -18.36 -0.87 -1.22
CA ALA A 84 -17.42 -1.96 -1.50
C ALA A 84 -15.95 -1.51 -1.40
N ILE A 85 -15.61 -0.31 -1.88
CA ILE A 85 -14.26 0.26 -1.80
C ILE A 85 -13.83 0.38 -0.33
N ARG A 86 -14.64 1.02 0.50
CA ARG A 86 -14.37 1.18 1.93
C ARG A 86 -14.20 -0.16 2.64
N LYS A 87 -15.07 -1.14 2.31
CA LYS A 87 -14.99 -2.49 2.89
C LYS A 87 -13.74 -3.25 2.46
N SER A 88 -13.24 -3.01 1.26
CA SER A 88 -12.06 -3.69 0.71
C SER A 88 -10.74 -3.14 1.22
N LEU A 89 -10.70 -1.96 1.81
CA LEU A 89 -9.47 -1.36 2.31
C LEU A 89 -8.81 -2.15 3.45
N LEU A 90 -9.59 -2.86 4.28
CA LEU A 90 -9.12 -3.74 5.36
C LEU A 90 -7.86 -3.22 6.07
N LYS A 91 -7.87 -1.93 6.42
CA LYS A 91 -6.74 -1.29 7.11
C LYS A 91 -6.36 -2.08 8.36
N LYS A 92 -5.06 -2.16 8.62
CA LYS A 92 -4.46 -2.81 9.81
C LYS A 92 -4.66 -4.32 9.91
N SER A 93 -5.19 -4.97 8.87
CA SER A 93 -5.34 -6.42 8.83
C SER A 93 -4.75 -6.99 7.55
N LEU A 94 -4.03 -8.09 7.66
CA LEU A 94 -3.58 -8.91 6.52
C LEU A 94 -4.57 -10.03 6.21
N LYS A 95 -5.62 -10.19 7.02
CA LYS A 95 -6.66 -11.20 6.77
C LYS A 95 -7.49 -10.80 5.58
N THR A 96 -7.48 -11.65 4.56
CA THR A 96 -8.34 -11.51 3.38
C THR A 96 -9.65 -12.28 3.51
N SER A 97 -9.90 -12.88 4.65
CA SER A 97 -11.01 -13.80 4.90
C SER A 97 -12.41 -13.23 4.67
N GLY A 98 -12.56 -11.91 4.58
CA GLY A 98 -13.81 -11.26 4.19
C GLY A 98 -13.98 -11.04 2.68
N LEU A 99 -12.94 -11.27 1.88
CA LEU A 99 -12.90 -11.00 0.44
C LEU A 99 -13.23 -12.23 -0.42
N GLY A 100 -13.83 -13.23 0.13
CA GLY A 100 -14.01 -14.59 -0.38
C GLY A 100 -14.67 -14.78 -1.77
N LYS A 101 -14.73 -13.75 -2.63
CA LYS A 101 -15.13 -13.85 -4.02
C LYS A 101 -14.19 -13.01 -4.89
N THR A 102 -13.95 -13.46 -6.11
CA THR A 102 -13.04 -12.87 -7.09
C THR A 102 -13.24 -11.35 -7.29
N GLN A 103 -14.48 -10.89 -7.27
CA GLN A 103 -14.84 -9.48 -7.45
C GLN A 103 -14.36 -8.57 -6.31
N LYS A 104 -14.54 -9.02 -5.06
CA LYS A 104 -14.03 -8.27 -3.90
C LYS A 104 -12.52 -8.20 -3.90
N ALA A 105 -11.86 -9.26 -4.41
CA ALA A 105 -10.42 -9.26 -4.58
C ALA A 105 -9.96 -8.23 -5.61
N GLN A 106 -10.69 -8.04 -6.71
CA GLN A 106 -10.39 -7.02 -7.71
C GLN A 106 -10.45 -5.60 -7.12
N ILE A 107 -11.52 -5.27 -6.38
CA ILE A 107 -11.62 -3.96 -5.73
C ILE A 107 -10.50 -3.78 -4.68
N ALA A 108 -10.18 -4.82 -3.92
CA ALA A 108 -9.11 -4.76 -2.93
C ALA A 108 -7.74 -4.51 -3.58
N ASN A 109 -7.47 -5.15 -4.71
CA ASN A 109 -6.25 -4.93 -5.48
C ASN A 109 -6.21 -3.50 -6.06
N ALA A 110 -7.33 -3.03 -6.63
CA ALA A 110 -7.43 -1.66 -7.15
C ALA A 110 -7.27 -0.59 -6.05
N ALA A 111 -7.64 -0.90 -4.82
CA ALA A 111 -7.57 -0.01 -3.66
C ALA A 111 -6.27 -0.18 -2.84
N GLU A 112 -5.34 -1.04 -3.26
CA GLU A 112 -4.14 -1.38 -2.46
C GLU A 112 -3.25 -0.14 -2.21
N PHE A 113 -3.14 0.77 -3.17
CA PHE A 113 -2.38 2.01 -3.01
C PHE A 113 -2.94 2.91 -1.89
N LEU A 114 -4.25 2.88 -1.64
CA LEU A 114 -4.87 3.59 -0.51
C LEU A 114 -4.49 2.96 0.84
N ALA A 115 -4.28 1.65 0.86
CA ALA A 115 -3.87 0.90 2.06
C ALA A 115 -2.35 0.89 2.27
N THR A 116 -1.60 1.55 1.40
CA THR A 116 -0.13 1.70 1.46
C THR A 116 0.27 3.16 1.55
N LYS A 117 0.48 3.85 0.45
CA LYS A 117 0.93 5.26 0.39
C LYS A 117 -0.06 6.22 1.05
N TYR A 118 -1.35 5.98 0.88
CA TYR A 118 -2.42 6.83 1.42
C TYR A 118 -3.07 6.24 2.68
N PHE A 119 -2.33 5.44 3.44
CA PHE A 119 -2.86 4.75 4.62
C PHE A 119 -3.54 5.70 5.62
N GLY A 120 -2.97 6.90 5.85
CA GLY A 120 -3.53 7.92 6.74
C GLY A 120 -4.76 8.65 6.21
N ALA A 121 -5.17 8.43 4.95
CA ALA A 121 -6.36 9.06 4.40
C ALA A 121 -7.64 8.50 5.02
N VAL A 122 -8.61 9.38 5.25
CA VAL A 122 -9.97 8.99 5.64
C VAL A 122 -10.76 8.69 4.37
N VAL A 123 -11.29 7.47 4.23
CA VAL A 123 -12.13 7.10 3.08
C VAL A 123 -13.58 6.98 3.51
N THR A 124 -14.43 7.80 2.91
CA THR A 124 -15.86 7.86 3.22
C THR A 124 -16.70 7.49 1.99
N VAL A 125 -17.94 7.09 2.24
CA VAL A 125 -18.94 6.87 1.19
C VAL A 125 -19.86 8.07 1.18
N ASN A 126 -19.88 8.79 0.07
CA ASN A 126 -20.82 9.88 -0.14
C ASN A 126 -21.67 9.58 -1.39
N ALA A 127 -22.87 9.09 -1.18
CA ALA A 127 -23.78 8.72 -2.27
C ALA A 127 -24.32 9.93 -3.06
N LYS A 128 -24.12 11.15 -2.55
CA LYS A 128 -24.59 12.38 -3.19
C LYS A 128 -23.46 13.41 -3.17
N PRO A 129 -22.60 13.45 -4.19
CA PRO A 129 -21.66 14.56 -4.34
C PRO A 129 -22.47 15.84 -4.47
N LYS A 130 -22.08 16.87 -3.72
CA LYS A 130 -22.67 18.20 -3.87
C LYS A 130 -22.47 18.68 -5.31
N GLU A 131 -23.45 19.41 -5.85
CA GLU A 131 -23.27 20.13 -7.12
C GLU A 131 -21.96 20.93 -7.02
N MET A 132 -21.02 20.59 -7.90
CA MET A 132 -19.70 21.17 -7.84
C MET A 132 -19.60 22.31 -8.85
N THR A 133 -19.37 23.51 -8.35
CA THR A 133 -19.05 24.66 -9.19
C THR A 133 -17.55 24.65 -9.47
N PHE A 134 -17.14 24.42 -10.71
CA PHE A 134 -15.75 24.27 -11.09
C PHE A 134 -15.14 25.55 -11.65
N LYS A 135 -13.88 25.83 -11.31
CA LYS A 135 -13.08 26.89 -11.92
C LYS A 135 -12.32 26.46 -13.18
N SER A 136 -12.02 25.20 -13.32
CA SER A 136 -11.34 24.65 -14.49
C SER A 136 -11.89 23.26 -14.81
N TYR A 137 -12.07 23.00 -16.09
CA TYR A 137 -12.55 21.74 -16.61
C TYR A 137 -11.45 21.08 -17.40
N VAL A 138 -11.14 19.85 -17.04
CA VAL A 138 -10.22 19.00 -17.80
C VAL A 138 -10.99 17.77 -18.22
N GLU A 139 -11.11 17.57 -19.51
CA GLU A 139 -11.69 16.36 -20.09
C GLU A 139 -10.58 15.48 -20.64
N SER A 140 -10.52 14.25 -20.22
CA SER A 140 -9.58 13.25 -20.74
C SER A 140 -10.20 11.86 -20.69
N ASP A 141 -9.81 11.01 -21.63
CA ASP A 141 -10.16 9.59 -21.61
C ASP A 141 -9.05 8.80 -20.92
N ILE A 142 -9.42 8.00 -19.94
CA ILE A 142 -8.53 7.10 -19.23
C ILE A 142 -9.07 5.69 -19.39
N GLU A 143 -8.23 4.78 -19.90
CA GLU A 143 -8.56 3.37 -19.99
C GLU A 143 -8.07 2.63 -18.75
N LEU A 144 -8.97 1.97 -18.05
CA LEU A 144 -8.62 1.06 -16.97
C LEU A 144 -8.08 -0.24 -17.55
N LYS A 145 -6.78 -0.46 -17.39
CA LYS A 145 -6.14 -1.74 -17.74
C LYS A 145 -6.35 -2.75 -16.62
N GLN A 146 -6.21 -4.03 -16.94
CA GLN A 146 -6.27 -5.11 -15.95
C GLN A 146 -5.17 -5.01 -14.88
N ASP A 147 -4.06 -4.36 -15.19
CA ASP A 147 -3.00 -4.08 -14.22
C ASP A 147 -3.50 -3.06 -13.22
N TYR A 148 -3.80 -3.55 -12.04
CA TYR A 148 -4.27 -2.70 -10.95
C TYR A 148 -3.17 -1.71 -10.55
N PRO A 149 -3.54 -0.41 -10.40
CA PRO A 149 -2.58 0.62 -10.05
C PRO A 149 -1.98 0.33 -8.67
N ARG A 150 -0.66 0.43 -8.58
CA ARG A 150 0.10 0.21 -7.35
C ARG A 150 0.86 1.47 -6.97
N ALA A 151 1.04 1.70 -5.68
CA ALA A 151 1.93 2.75 -5.23
C ALA A 151 3.37 2.25 -5.33
N GLU A 152 4.20 3.00 -6.06
CA GLU A 152 5.57 2.62 -6.41
C GLU A 152 6.61 3.55 -5.79
N LEU A 153 7.80 3.03 -5.59
CA LEU A 153 8.95 3.77 -5.09
C LEU A 153 10.17 3.49 -5.97
N PRO A 154 10.94 4.52 -6.36
CA PRO A 154 12.16 4.31 -7.11
C PRO A 154 13.17 3.51 -6.28
N CYS A 155 13.84 2.56 -6.92
CA CYS A 155 14.91 1.78 -6.31
C CYS A 155 16.22 1.98 -7.06
N THR A 156 17.18 2.64 -6.41
CA THR A 156 18.47 2.96 -7.02
C THR A 156 19.25 1.71 -7.44
N LEU A 157 19.23 0.67 -6.61
CA LEU A 157 19.98 -0.56 -6.87
C LEU A 157 19.41 -1.37 -8.05
N ILE A 158 18.09 -1.35 -8.20
CA ILE A 158 17.40 -2.09 -9.28
C ILE A 158 17.38 -1.28 -10.57
N GLY A 159 17.43 0.05 -10.48
CA GLY A 159 17.26 0.95 -11.62
C GLY A 159 15.82 1.01 -12.16
N ALA A 160 14.85 0.63 -11.35
CA ALA A 160 13.42 0.62 -11.69
C ALA A 160 12.57 0.91 -10.46
N ASP A 161 11.31 1.25 -10.67
CA ASP A 161 10.35 1.42 -9.59
C ASP A 161 9.91 0.06 -9.00
N ILE A 162 9.67 0.04 -7.70
CA ILE A 162 9.21 -1.13 -6.96
C ILE A 162 7.84 -0.83 -6.37
N ALA A 163 6.84 -1.61 -6.77
CA ALA A 163 5.52 -1.57 -6.18
C ALA A 163 5.55 -2.04 -4.74
N ILE A 164 4.97 -1.28 -3.82
CA ILE A 164 4.93 -1.62 -2.41
C ILE A 164 3.61 -2.31 -2.09
N SER A 165 3.68 -3.60 -1.77
CA SER A 165 2.50 -4.31 -1.32
C SER A 165 2.08 -3.90 0.09
N ARG A 166 0.79 -3.94 0.36
CA ARG A 166 0.24 -3.76 1.72
C ARG A 166 0.94 -4.68 2.72
N HIS A 167 1.22 -5.92 2.32
CA HIS A 167 1.92 -6.88 3.16
C HIS A 167 3.33 -6.40 3.53
N ALA A 168 4.09 -5.84 2.59
CA ALA A 168 5.44 -5.32 2.87
C ALA A 168 5.41 -4.15 3.86
N LEU A 169 4.49 -3.19 3.66
CA LEU A 169 4.33 -2.06 4.57
C LEU A 169 3.95 -2.54 5.99
N TYR A 170 2.97 -3.42 6.12
CA TYR A 170 2.53 -3.92 7.42
C TYR A 170 3.62 -4.73 8.12
N ARG A 171 4.40 -5.51 7.39
CA ARG A 171 5.56 -6.23 7.94
C ARG A 171 6.67 -5.29 8.36
N GLN A 172 6.88 -4.20 7.63
CA GLN A 172 7.81 -3.16 8.05
C GLN A 172 7.38 -2.58 9.41
N VAL A 173 6.12 -2.14 9.53
CA VAL A 173 5.60 -1.60 10.78
C VAL A 173 5.68 -2.64 11.91
N ALA A 174 5.18 -3.85 11.69
CA ALA A 174 5.17 -4.88 12.73
C ALA A 174 6.58 -5.26 13.20
N ARG A 175 7.49 -5.52 12.26
CA ARG A 175 8.80 -6.13 12.55
C ARG A 175 9.87 -5.11 12.88
N ILE A 176 9.87 -3.95 12.22
CA ILE A 176 10.91 -2.94 12.36
C ILE A 176 10.49 -1.89 13.39
N ASP A 177 9.31 -1.29 13.24
CA ASP A 177 8.83 -0.24 14.13
C ASP A 177 8.35 -0.83 15.47
N GLN A 178 7.44 -1.81 15.46
CA GLN A 178 6.87 -2.41 16.68
C GLN A 178 7.70 -3.56 17.24
N LYS A 179 8.74 -4.02 16.52
CA LYS A 179 9.62 -5.14 16.89
C LYS A 179 8.89 -6.45 17.22
N ILE A 180 7.76 -6.69 16.56
CA ILE A 180 6.98 -7.93 16.68
C ILE A 180 7.66 -9.01 15.83
N THR A 181 8.04 -10.14 16.43
CA THR A 181 8.73 -11.23 15.72
C THR A 181 7.81 -12.36 15.30
N HIS A 182 6.69 -12.56 15.98
CA HIS A 182 5.81 -13.69 15.72
C HIS A 182 4.92 -13.46 14.48
N PRO A 183 4.89 -14.37 13.50
CA PRO A 183 4.15 -14.18 12.24
C PRO A 183 2.62 -14.08 12.41
N ASN A 184 2.07 -14.67 13.47
CA ASN A 184 0.62 -14.68 13.73
C ASN A 184 0.12 -13.41 14.46
N LEU A 185 1.01 -12.51 14.89
CA LEU A 185 0.65 -11.30 15.63
C LEU A 185 0.37 -10.09 14.71
N LEU A 186 0.25 -10.29 13.41
CA LEU A 186 -0.11 -9.21 12.49
C LEU A 186 -1.55 -8.71 12.66
N ASP A 187 -2.36 -9.47 13.38
CA ASP A 187 -3.71 -9.04 13.76
C ASP A 187 -3.71 -7.97 14.87
N ASP A 188 -2.57 -7.81 15.54
CA ASP A 188 -2.42 -6.86 16.66
C ASP A 188 -1.97 -5.46 16.22
N LEU A 189 -2.04 -5.13 14.94
CA LEU A 189 -1.76 -3.79 14.44
C LEU A 189 -2.96 -2.83 14.58
N SER A 190 -4.10 -3.30 15.08
CA SER A 190 -5.30 -2.48 15.28
C SER A 190 -5.04 -1.25 16.15
N ASP A 191 -4.21 -1.40 17.17
CA ASP A 191 -3.88 -0.36 18.13
C ASP A 191 -2.72 0.54 17.68
N VAL A 192 -2.07 0.21 16.55
CA VAL A 192 -0.97 1.00 16.01
C VAL A 192 -1.54 2.25 15.33
N PRO A 193 -1.09 3.47 15.69
CA PRO A 193 -1.54 4.70 15.05
C PRO A 193 -1.26 4.73 13.55
N ASP A 194 -2.15 5.31 12.75
CA ASP A 194 -2.00 5.43 11.28
C ASP A 194 -0.70 6.11 10.88
N ALA A 195 -0.23 7.09 11.67
CA ALA A 195 1.05 7.77 11.45
C ALA A 195 2.26 6.83 11.42
N ARG A 196 2.19 5.63 12.05
CA ARG A 196 3.26 4.64 12.00
C ARG A 196 3.35 3.96 10.65
N PHE A 197 2.23 3.76 9.98
CA PHE A 197 2.20 3.22 8.61
C PHE A 197 2.73 4.24 7.60
N GLU A 198 2.42 5.51 7.76
CA GLU A 198 3.03 6.57 6.95
C GLU A 198 4.54 6.68 7.18
N ALA A 199 4.99 6.58 8.43
CA ALA A 199 6.41 6.51 8.77
C ALA A 199 7.07 5.27 8.14
N GLY A 200 6.38 4.13 8.11
CA GLY A 200 6.82 2.92 7.43
C GLY A 200 7.00 3.10 5.92
N TRP A 201 6.07 3.81 5.28
CA TRP A 201 6.19 4.19 3.87
C TRP A 201 7.42 5.08 3.63
N VAL A 202 7.61 6.11 4.45
CA VAL A 202 8.77 7.01 4.38
C VAL A 202 10.09 6.25 4.58
N TRP A 203 10.10 5.28 5.50
CA TRP A 203 11.24 4.41 5.73
C TRP A 203 11.57 3.58 4.48
N LEU A 204 10.59 2.92 3.87
CA LEU A 204 10.77 2.16 2.62
C LEU A 204 11.31 3.05 1.50
N ARG A 205 10.73 4.24 1.31
CA ARG A 205 11.19 5.21 0.31
C ARG A 205 12.66 5.60 0.51
N ARG A 206 13.05 5.90 1.75
CA ARG A 206 14.44 6.27 2.08
C ARG A 206 15.41 5.14 1.78
N ILE A 207 15.03 3.91 2.12
CA ILE A 207 15.90 2.75 1.93
C ILE A 207 16.05 2.43 0.44
N LEU A 208 14.96 2.33 -0.29
CA LEU A 208 15.00 1.94 -1.70
C LEU A 208 15.70 2.99 -2.58
N ALA A 209 15.60 4.28 -2.23
CA ALA A 209 16.29 5.35 -2.93
C ALA A 209 17.77 5.52 -2.54
N SER A 210 18.28 4.74 -1.58
CA SER A 210 19.65 4.91 -1.09
C SER A 210 20.69 4.28 -2.00
N ASP A 211 21.81 4.98 -2.17
CA ASP A 211 23.03 4.46 -2.80
C ASP A 211 23.77 3.40 -1.94
N LYS A 212 23.43 3.33 -0.65
CA LYS A 212 23.95 2.33 0.30
C LYS A 212 23.13 1.04 0.36
N LEU A 213 22.12 0.92 -0.49
CA LEU A 213 21.33 -0.30 -0.61
C LEU A 213 22.19 -1.40 -1.24
N GLN A 214 22.18 -2.59 -0.67
CA GLN A 214 22.96 -3.74 -1.12
C GLN A 214 22.09 -4.96 -1.29
N GLU A 215 22.39 -5.76 -2.30
CA GLU A 215 21.76 -7.06 -2.46
C GLU A 215 22.48 -8.12 -1.63
N MET A 216 21.70 -8.83 -0.82
CA MET A 216 22.18 -9.90 0.05
C MET A 216 22.12 -11.25 -0.68
N GLN A 217 23.16 -12.04 -0.53
CA GLN A 217 23.22 -13.39 -1.07
C GLN A 217 22.69 -14.42 -0.06
N VAL A 218 22.11 -15.51 -0.56
CA VAL A 218 21.79 -16.66 0.27
C VAL A 218 23.09 -17.34 0.69
N ARG A 219 23.24 -17.57 1.99
CA ARG A 219 24.46 -18.19 2.56
C ARG A 219 24.69 -19.55 1.92
N LYS A 220 25.94 -19.82 1.55
CA LYS A 220 26.35 -21.12 0.99
C LYS A 220 25.91 -22.26 1.90
N GLY A 221 25.21 -23.25 1.34
CA GLY A 221 24.65 -24.38 2.08
C GLY A 221 23.37 -24.08 2.86
N SER A 222 22.80 -22.90 2.74
CA SER A 222 21.53 -22.54 3.41
C SER A 222 20.33 -22.43 2.47
N ALA A 223 20.48 -22.74 1.19
CA ALA A 223 19.39 -22.66 0.22
C ALA A 223 18.14 -23.47 0.65
N HIS A 224 18.34 -24.64 1.30
CA HIS A 224 17.25 -25.45 1.85
C HIS A 224 16.51 -24.79 3.02
N LYS A 225 17.08 -23.75 3.65
CA LYS A 225 16.46 -22.97 4.73
C LYS A 225 15.68 -21.77 4.21
N THR A 226 15.84 -21.44 2.93
CA THR A 226 15.06 -20.37 2.28
C THR A 226 13.63 -20.87 2.12
N PRO A 227 12.62 -20.15 2.67
CA PRO A 227 11.24 -20.50 2.42
C PRO A 227 10.96 -20.56 0.91
N GLN A 228 10.24 -21.59 0.46
CA GLN A 228 9.95 -21.79 -0.98
C GLN A 228 9.36 -20.52 -1.64
N GLN A 229 8.52 -19.80 -0.92
CA GLN A 229 7.91 -18.53 -1.37
C GLN A 229 8.91 -17.40 -1.63
N TYR A 230 10.18 -17.55 -1.24
CA TYR A 230 11.25 -16.56 -1.43
C TYR A 230 12.40 -17.11 -2.26
N ALA A 231 12.26 -18.28 -2.87
CA ALA A 231 13.36 -18.95 -3.60
C ALA A 231 13.85 -18.13 -4.80
N SER A 232 12.96 -17.39 -5.48
CA SER A 232 13.27 -16.50 -6.61
C SER A 232 13.46 -15.05 -6.23
N ALA A 233 13.24 -14.70 -4.96
CA ALA A 233 13.25 -13.31 -4.52
C ALA A 233 14.68 -12.75 -4.38
N ARG A 234 14.80 -11.43 -4.56
CA ARG A 234 16.02 -10.68 -4.21
C ARG A 234 15.85 -10.07 -2.82
N TYR A 235 16.97 -9.90 -2.13
CA TYR A 235 17.01 -9.45 -0.74
C TYR A 235 17.81 -8.16 -0.64
N LEU A 236 17.13 -7.04 -0.43
CA LEU A 236 17.73 -5.72 -0.40
C LEU A 236 17.97 -5.27 1.05
N HIS A 237 19.21 -5.07 1.43
CA HIS A 237 19.63 -4.63 2.76
C HIS A 237 20.19 -3.21 2.73
N PHE A 238 19.82 -2.41 3.70
CA PHE A 238 20.37 -1.08 3.94
C PHE A 238 21.30 -1.10 5.15
N ALA A 239 22.59 -0.88 4.89
CA ALA A 239 23.65 -1.03 5.90
C ALA A 239 23.48 -0.09 7.12
N ASP A 240 22.99 1.13 6.92
CA ASP A 240 22.84 2.14 7.98
C ASP A 240 21.51 2.03 8.75
N SER A 241 20.80 0.92 8.63
CA SER A 241 19.56 0.71 9.40
C SER A 241 19.86 0.39 10.86
N GLU A 242 19.21 1.12 11.78
CA GLU A 242 19.29 0.82 13.23
C GLU A 242 18.86 -0.61 13.56
N VAL A 243 17.90 -1.13 12.79
CA VAL A 243 17.46 -2.52 12.88
C VAL A 243 17.83 -3.23 11.60
N PRO A 244 18.77 -4.20 11.65
CA PRO A 244 19.14 -4.98 10.49
C PRO A 244 17.94 -5.71 9.90
N ALA A 245 17.61 -5.35 8.66
CA ALA A 245 16.45 -5.86 7.94
C ALA A 245 16.72 -5.95 6.45
N VAL A 246 15.94 -6.74 5.76
CA VAL A 246 15.92 -6.84 4.31
C VAL A 246 14.51 -6.59 3.78
N VAL A 247 14.42 -5.87 2.69
CA VAL A 247 13.23 -5.80 1.85
C VAL A 247 13.32 -6.95 0.86
N VAL A 248 12.34 -7.85 0.89
CA VAL A 248 12.25 -8.97 -0.04
C VAL A 248 11.44 -8.51 -1.23
N ILE A 249 12.06 -8.51 -2.40
CA ILE A 249 11.41 -8.15 -3.66
C ILE A 249 11.35 -9.36 -4.58
N ASP A 250 10.34 -9.39 -5.43
CA ASP A 250 10.16 -10.41 -6.45
C ASP A 250 9.54 -9.76 -7.69
N GLU A 251 9.75 -10.33 -8.84
CA GLU A 251 9.20 -9.85 -10.10
C GLU A 251 7.89 -10.59 -10.39
N ASP A 252 6.84 -9.85 -10.73
CA ASP A 252 5.59 -10.41 -11.24
C ASP A 252 5.28 -9.85 -12.64
N ALA A 253 4.14 -10.20 -13.21
CA ALA A 253 3.76 -9.75 -14.55
C ALA A 253 3.71 -8.22 -14.71
N SER A 254 3.58 -7.48 -13.62
CA SER A 254 3.50 -6.02 -13.61
C SER A 254 4.83 -5.35 -13.20
N GLY A 255 5.91 -6.12 -12.98
CA GLY A 255 7.22 -5.62 -12.61
C GLY A 255 7.65 -5.99 -11.18
N TRP A 256 8.56 -5.20 -10.61
CA TRP A 256 9.11 -5.46 -9.28
C TRP A 256 8.13 -5.13 -8.16
N VAL A 257 8.01 -6.03 -7.19
CA VAL A 257 7.10 -5.87 -6.04
C VAL A 257 7.83 -6.18 -4.74
N ALA A 258 7.76 -5.28 -3.77
CA ALA A 258 8.15 -5.56 -2.40
C ALA A 258 7.11 -6.49 -1.75
N LYS A 259 7.47 -7.74 -1.53
CA LYS A 259 6.58 -8.78 -1.00
C LYS A 259 6.50 -8.74 0.53
N THR A 260 7.64 -8.48 1.19
CA THR A 260 7.70 -8.46 2.66
C THR A 260 8.97 -7.76 3.15
N VAL A 261 9.02 -7.50 4.46
CA VAL A 261 10.24 -7.05 5.16
C VAL A 261 10.57 -8.08 6.23
N LEU A 262 11.83 -8.52 6.28
CA LEU A 262 12.36 -9.48 7.26
C LEU A 262 13.44 -8.81 8.10
N ARG A 263 13.49 -9.12 9.40
CA ARG A 263 14.61 -8.79 10.27
C ARG A 263 15.73 -9.82 10.10
N ALA A 264 16.93 -9.49 10.51
CA ALA A 264 18.07 -10.40 10.42
C ALA A 264 17.86 -11.73 11.15
N ASP A 265 17.16 -11.73 12.30
CA ASP A 265 16.82 -12.94 13.06
C ASP A 265 15.83 -13.86 12.31
N GLN A 266 15.03 -13.31 11.38
CA GLN A 266 14.10 -14.06 10.53
C GLN A 266 14.72 -14.49 9.20
N ALA A 267 15.82 -13.86 8.82
CA ALA A 267 16.53 -14.05 7.55
C ALA A 267 17.94 -14.60 7.76
N GLN A 268 18.12 -15.55 8.69
CA GLN A 268 19.41 -16.15 9.03
C GLN A 268 20.03 -16.98 7.89
N PHE A 269 19.26 -17.28 6.85
CA PHE A 269 19.73 -17.95 5.64
C PHE A 269 20.52 -17.01 4.70
N LEU A 270 20.52 -15.69 4.96
CA LEU A 270 21.29 -14.73 4.22
C LEU A 270 22.73 -14.59 4.79
N ASP A 271 23.64 -14.15 3.93
CA ASP A 271 25.04 -13.92 4.29
C ASP A 271 25.21 -12.50 4.89
N TRP A 272 24.86 -12.37 6.16
CA TRP A 272 24.90 -11.11 6.88
C TRP A 272 26.32 -10.65 7.16
N PRO A 273 26.62 -9.34 7.03
CA PRO A 273 27.90 -8.78 7.45
C PRO A 273 28.20 -9.07 8.93
N ALA A 274 29.48 -9.23 9.27
CA ALA A 274 29.92 -9.61 10.62
C ALA A 274 29.40 -8.67 11.72
N TYR A 275 29.28 -7.35 11.43
CA TYR A 275 28.75 -6.38 12.39
C TYR A 275 27.28 -6.62 12.74
N VAL A 276 26.47 -7.21 11.84
CA VAL A 276 25.09 -7.58 12.10
C VAL A 276 25.00 -8.83 12.95
N VAL A 277 25.86 -9.80 12.68
CA VAL A 277 25.91 -11.07 13.42
C VAL A 277 26.30 -10.85 14.89
N GLY A 278 27.16 -9.86 15.18
CA GLY A 278 27.57 -9.50 16.54
C GLY A 278 26.54 -8.66 17.31
N GLN A 279 25.57 -8.05 16.65
CA GLN A 279 24.51 -7.31 17.34
C GLN A 279 23.57 -8.32 18.02
N ARG A 280 23.51 -8.29 19.35
CA ARG A 280 22.38 -8.88 20.09
C ARG A 280 21.15 -8.11 19.65
N LEU A 281 20.43 -8.65 18.66
CA LEU A 281 19.10 -8.14 18.31
C LEU A 281 18.30 -8.12 19.60
N VAL A 282 17.91 -6.92 20.04
CA VAL A 282 17.08 -6.76 21.26
C VAL A 282 15.95 -7.78 21.13
N PRO A 283 15.80 -8.71 22.09
CA PRO A 283 14.74 -9.70 22.01
C PRO A 283 13.43 -8.95 21.77
N ALA A 284 12.73 -9.33 20.71
CA ALA A 284 11.42 -8.77 20.49
C ALA A 284 10.60 -8.99 21.75
N ARG A 285 9.81 -8.01 22.14
CA ARG A 285 8.87 -8.16 23.24
C ARG A 285 8.02 -9.39 22.92
N ILE A 286 8.31 -10.51 23.60
CA ILE A 286 7.46 -11.70 23.57
C ILE A 286 6.19 -11.22 24.25
N PHE A 287 5.09 -11.19 23.52
CA PHE A 287 3.82 -10.74 24.08
C PHE A 287 3.42 -11.71 25.18
N GLU A 288 3.49 -11.28 26.40
CA GLU A 288 3.02 -12.03 27.59
C GLU A 288 1.51 -12.28 27.57
N ARG A 289 0.76 -11.61 26.69
CA ARG A 289 -0.70 -11.77 26.58
C ARG A 289 -1.16 -13.17 26.24
N HIS A 290 -0.37 -14.01 25.57
CA HIS A 290 -0.76 -15.40 25.32
C HIS A 290 -0.60 -16.35 26.50
N ARG A 291 0.18 -16.00 27.52
CA ARG A 291 0.23 -16.78 28.76
C ARG A 291 -1.01 -16.56 29.63
N GLN A 292 -1.53 -15.34 29.69
CA GLN A 292 -2.68 -15.04 30.56
C GLN A 292 -4.01 -15.67 30.07
N ASN A 293 -4.15 -16.00 28.79
CA ASN A 293 -5.35 -16.66 28.27
C ASN A 293 -5.30 -18.19 28.32
N LYS A 294 -4.11 -18.80 28.52
CA LYS A 294 -4.01 -20.26 28.72
C LYS A 294 -4.25 -20.68 30.17
N ASP A 295 -4.07 -19.79 31.10
CA ASP A 295 -4.29 -20.06 32.53
C ASP A 295 -5.73 -19.75 32.97
N ARG A 296 -6.61 -19.38 32.05
CA ARG A 296 -8.04 -19.09 32.28
C ARG A 296 -9.01 -20.03 31.53
N SER A 297 -8.51 -21.10 30.89
CA SER A 297 -9.36 -22.10 30.21
C SER A 297 -9.29 -23.47 30.90
#